data_f58ffeedcf73a1d925a899285bf474dd
#
_entry.id   f58ffeedcf73a1d925a899285bf474dd
#
_cell.length_a   1.000
_cell.length_b   1.000
_cell.length_c   1.000
_cell.angle_alpha   90.00
_cell.angle_beta   90.00
_cell.angle_gamma   90.00
#
_symmetry.space_group_name_H-M   'P 1'
#
loop_
_entity.id
_entity.type
_entity.pdbx_description
1 polymer ?
#
loop_
_entity_poly.entity_id
_entity_poly.type
_entity_poly.pdbx_seq_one_letter_code
_entity_poly.pdbx_strand_id
1 'polypeptide(L)'
;MKIGIRRTCVRRPLGFCPLGFTPSQSANDTISPMRNLLLIAALATAAQAIEINSPLEFQVVQRGDHNRAAVKITGKATGNVEARVVSRSGAVLPDLDWKPLGAARSGVFTGSIAQVPTGGPYTLEVRAAGQTASVKNILVGDLWILAGQSNMEGVGNLTDTMPPHEMIHSFDQSDMWEVATEPLHSLPDSADAVHWRRNKEGKLERLTGEAKAAYIQNRKKGAGLGLPFAVELFQRTNVPIGLIPCAHGGTSMAQWNPDLKSKGGESLYGSTIRRFDAIGGKVAGILWYQGESDAAPAPVGVFADKFEKLIASFRADFKQPSLPFYYVQIGRHVAANNFVEWNKIQELQRKAEAIPNTGMIASINSTLDDGIHVGTADQKKLGRNFAMMVCHDLFPEVGACQGYRRGPRPDAITTVGEGPTFAVRVKFNSVNDKLRADGRISGFTILNKDSLPVMAVYKAIVDPQDPAAVLLYISGKLPEGAQLMYGYTRDPICNLEDALGMAVPVFGPIPI
;
A
#
# COMPACT_ATOMS: atom_id res chain seq x y z
N MET A 1 -34.74 -7.42 -43.92
CA MET A 1 -35.23 -6.18 -44.58
C MET A 1 -34.01 -5.31 -44.78
N LYS A 2 -33.51 -5.22 -46.03
CA LYS A 2 -32.37 -4.42 -46.48
C LYS A 2 -32.85 -3.02 -46.85
N ILE A 3 -32.10 -1.97 -46.41
CA ILE A 3 -31.98 -0.67 -47.08
C ILE A 3 -30.75 -0.03 -46.40
N GLY A 4 -29.64 0.28 -46.92
CA GLY A 4 -29.14 0.61 -48.25
C GLY A 4 -29.17 2.08 -48.56
N ILE A 5 -28.03 2.67 -48.91
CA ILE A 5 -27.82 3.98 -49.61
C ILE A 5 -27.13 5.02 -48.71
N ARG A 6 -26.12 5.77 -49.12
CA ARG A 6 -25.17 5.88 -50.28
C ARG A 6 -24.09 6.87 -49.90
N ARG A 7 -22.91 6.68 -50.45
CA ARG A 7 -21.74 7.59 -50.49
C ARG A 7 -22.08 8.84 -51.35
N THR A 8 -21.49 9.99 -50.98
CA THR A 8 -21.06 10.97 -52.00
C THR A 8 -19.71 11.57 -51.63
N CYS A 9 -18.82 11.40 -52.55
CA CYS A 9 -17.48 11.95 -52.69
C CYS A 9 -17.61 13.23 -53.53
N VAL A 10 -16.94 14.34 -53.17
CA VAL A 10 -16.62 15.41 -54.15
C VAL A 10 -15.17 15.87 -53.96
N ARG A 11 -14.53 15.96 -55.11
CA ARG A 11 -13.13 16.14 -55.42
C ARG A 11 -12.64 17.60 -55.30
N ARG A 12 -11.29 17.70 -55.19
CA ARG A 12 -10.41 18.85 -55.47
C ARG A 12 -10.65 19.46 -56.90
N PRO A 13 -10.06 20.64 -57.23
CA PRO A 13 -8.73 20.74 -57.85
C PRO A 13 -7.89 21.96 -57.44
N LEU A 14 -6.58 21.84 -57.32
CA LEU A 14 -5.42 22.14 -58.21
C LEU A 14 -5.46 23.51 -58.92
N GLY A 15 -4.41 24.29 -58.72
CA GLY A 15 -4.05 25.45 -59.55
C GLY A 15 -2.63 25.95 -59.31
N PHE A 16 -1.80 25.77 -60.28
CA PHE A 16 -0.35 25.95 -60.41
C PHE A 16 0.08 27.44 -60.57
N CYS A 17 1.24 27.87 -60.02
CA CYS A 17 2.50 28.42 -60.55
C CYS A 17 2.50 29.44 -61.74
N PRO A 18 3.67 29.99 -62.10
CA PRO A 18 4.67 30.91 -61.51
C PRO A 18 4.98 32.13 -62.39
N LEU A 19 6.07 32.88 -62.11
CA LEU A 19 6.98 33.70 -62.96
C LEU A 19 7.45 34.89 -62.10
N GLY A 20 8.68 35.16 -61.83
CA GLY A 20 9.91 35.19 -62.58
C GLY A 20 10.19 36.54 -63.20
N PHE A 21 11.20 37.29 -62.68
CA PHE A 21 12.14 38.10 -63.46
C PHE A 21 13.16 38.80 -62.57
N THR A 22 14.40 38.68 -62.93
CA THR A 22 15.61 39.36 -62.51
C THR A 22 15.94 40.50 -63.50
N PRO A 23 17.12 41.12 -63.51
CA PRO A 23 17.61 42.19 -62.59
C PRO A 23 18.03 43.43 -63.42
N SER A 24 18.41 44.53 -62.83
CA SER A 24 19.35 45.45 -63.47
C SER A 24 20.15 46.29 -62.47
N GLN A 25 21.44 46.34 -62.73
CA GLN A 25 22.49 47.11 -62.13
C GLN A 25 22.36 48.62 -62.40
N SER A 26 22.87 49.43 -61.50
CA SER A 26 23.90 50.41 -61.84
C SER A 26 24.46 51.13 -60.63
N ALA A 27 25.73 51.36 -60.70
CA ALA A 27 26.61 51.94 -59.68
C ALA A 27 26.44 53.47 -59.52
N ASN A 28 26.85 54.03 -58.40
CA ASN A 28 28.03 54.90 -58.28
C ASN A 28 28.21 55.48 -56.85
N ASP A 29 29.43 55.34 -56.43
CA ASP A 29 30.20 55.99 -55.39
C ASP A 29 29.71 57.30 -54.72
N THR A 30 29.89 57.32 -53.40
CA THR A 30 30.60 58.39 -52.71
C THR A 30 31.07 57.95 -51.30
N ILE A 31 32.37 58.13 -51.08
CA ILE A 31 33.12 57.91 -49.84
C ILE A 31 32.83 59.03 -48.82
N SER A 32 32.59 58.74 -47.59
CA SER A 32 33.00 59.54 -46.43
C SER A 32 32.72 58.81 -45.11
N PRO A 33 33.27 59.24 -43.92
CA PRO A 33 34.29 58.44 -43.24
C PRO A 33 33.78 57.75 -41.91
N MET A 34 34.63 56.81 -41.47
CA MET A 34 34.57 56.09 -40.22
C MET A 34 33.99 56.85 -39.02
N ARG A 35 32.90 56.32 -38.47
CA ARG A 35 32.60 56.39 -37.05
C ARG A 35 32.56 54.98 -36.50
N ASN A 36 33.60 54.67 -35.73
CA ASN A 36 33.64 53.44 -34.89
C ASN A 36 32.47 53.44 -33.93
N LEU A 37 31.39 52.73 -34.26
CA LEU A 37 30.35 52.33 -33.29
C LEU A 37 30.80 50.98 -32.75
N LEU A 38 31.36 50.97 -31.53
CA LEU A 38 31.47 49.74 -30.72
C LEU A 38 30.06 49.25 -30.47
N LEU A 39 29.58 48.26 -31.25
CA LEU A 39 28.42 47.49 -30.91
C LEU A 39 28.86 46.54 -29.78
N ILE A 40 28.56 46.93 -28.54
CA ILE A 40 28.55 46.03 -27.38
C ILE A 40 27.35 45.13 -27.65
N ALA A 41 27.56 43.98 -28.27
CA ALA A 41 26.59 42.90 -28.30
C ALA A 41 26.47 42.38 -26.86
N ALA A 42 25.51 42.90 -26.11
CA ALA A 42 25.05 42.27 -24.88
C ALA A 42 24.47 40.90 -25.29
N LEU A 43 25.27 39.85 -25.16
CA LEU A 43 24.77 38.46 -25.16
C LEU A 43 23.80 38.40 -23.97
N ALA A 44 22.53 38.64 -24.20
CA ALA A 44 21.49 38.23 -23.30
C ALA A 44 21.50 36.69 -23.31
N THR A 45 22.26 36.11 -22.40
CA THR A 45 22.13 34.69 -22.09
C THR A 45 20.69 34.50 -21.64
N ALA A 46 19.87 33.85 -22.46
CA ALA A 46 18.53 33.48 -22.07
C ALA A 46 18.66 32.74 -20.74
N ALA A 47 18.07 33.29 -19.69
CA ALA A 47 18.10 32.65 -18.38
C ALA A 47 17.44 31.29 -18.51
N GLN A 48 18.16 30.23 -18.24
CA GLN A 48 17.64 28.87 -18.28
C GLN A 48 16.48 28.77 -17.30
N ALA A 49 15.32 28.28 -17.76
CA ALA A 49 14.16 28.06 -16.91
C ALA A 49 14.51 27.14 -15.74
N ILE A 50 13.96 27.44 -14.55
CA ILE A 50 14.14 26.58 -13.40
C ILE A 50 13.38 25.27 -13.63
N GLU A 51 14.06 24.14 -13.48
CA GLU A 51 13.48 22.78 -13.49
C GLU A 51 13.60 22.22 -12.07
N ILE A 52 12.49 21.79 -11.47
CA ILE A 52 12.47 21.11 -10.17
C ILE A 52 12.26 19.63 -10.42
N ASN A 53 13.26 18.80 -10.06
CA ASN A 53 13.21 17.35 -10.23
C ASN A 53 12.69 16.63 -8.98
N SER A 54 12.82 17.25 -7.81
CA SER A 54 12.31 16.76 -6.51
C SER A 54 12.05 17.96 -5.61
N PRO A 55 10.96 17.94 -4.81
CA PRO A 55 9.93 16.93 -4.79
C PRO A 55 9.07 16.94 -6.05
N LEU A 56 8.35 15.84 -6.30
CA LEU A 56 7.34 15.76 -7.35
C LEU A 56 6.01 16.34 -6.86
N GLU A 57 5.14 16.76 -7.77
CA GLU A 57 3.78 17.13 -7.43
C GLU A 57 3.04 15.93 -6.80
N PHE A 58 2.19 16.17 -5.80
CA PHE A 58 1.52 15.17 -4.96
C PHE A 58 2.45 14.29 -4.10
N GLN A 59 3.76 14.54 -4.07
CA GLN A 59 4.66 13.74 -3.24
C GLN A 59 4.31 13.87 -1.76
N VAL A 60 4.25 12.73 -1.06
CA VAL A 60 4.26 12.68 0.41
C VAL A 60 5.70 12.49 0.88
N VAL A 61 6.17 13.38 1.75
CA VAL A 61 7.50 13.28 2.38
C VAL A 61 7.32 12.65 3.75
N GLN A 62 8.07 11.55 4.01
CA GLN A 62 8.00 10.88 5.32
C GLN A 62 8.39 11.86 6.42
N ARG A 63 7.49 12.05 7.39
CA ARG A 63 7.81 12.81 8.61
C ARG A 63 8.84 12.07 9.47
N GLY A 64 9.63 12.82 10.18
CA GLY A 64 10.57 12.34 11.18
C GLY A 64 10.12 12.71 12.58
N ASP A 65 11.11 12.84 13.46
CA ASP A 65 10.89 13.24 14.84
C ASP A 65 10.20 14.61 14.95
N HIS A 66 9.46 14.81 16.03
CA HIS A 66 8.72 16.05 16.31
C HIS A 66 7.67 16.43 15.24
N ASN A 67 7.15 15.47 14.49
CA ASN A 67 6.12 15.69 13.46
C ASN A 67 6.56 16.71 12.38
N ARG A 68 7.79 16.62 11.93
CA ARG A 68 8.37 17.49 10.91
C ARG A 68 9.20 16.70 9.90
N ALA A 69 9.44 17.28 8.72
CA ALA A 69 10.30 16.67 7.70
C ALA A 69 11.31 17.66 7.15
N ALA A 70 12.39 17.13 6.58
CA ALA A 70 13.27 17.85 5.67
C ALA A 70 12.87 17.54 4.24
N VAL A 71 12.39 18.54 3.51
CA VAL A 71 12.02 18.40 2.09
C VAL A 71 13.30 18.60 1.26
N LYS A 72 13.77 17.51 0.65
CA LYS A 72 14.91 17.54 -0.26
C LYS A 72 14.50 18.16 -1.60
N ILE A 73 15.31 19.06 -2.12
CA ILE A 73 15.02 19.79 -3.36
C ILE A 73 16.19 19.60 -4.31
N THR A 74 15.89 19.13 -5.53
CA THR A 74 16.88 18.97 -6.60
C THR A 74 16.33 19.54 -7.90
N GLY A 75 17.23 20.05 -8.75
CA GLY A 75 16.76 20.60 -10.02
C GLY A 75 17.88 21.25 -10.84
N LYS A 76 17.47 22.02 -11.86
CA LYS A 76 18.37 22.78 -12.72
C LYS A 76 18.03 24.25 -12.62
N ALA A 77 19.06 25.09 -12.50
CA ALA A 77 18.96 26.55 -12.46
C ALA A 77 20.30 27.20 -12.77
N THR A 78 20.32 28.52 -12.82
CA THR A 78 21.55 29.33 -12.92
C THR A 78 21.64 30.28 -11.73
N GLY A 79 22.84 30.53 -11.21
CA GLY A 79 23.09 31.46 -10.11
C GLY A 79 22.72 30.92 -8.74
N ASN A 80 22.46 31.81 -7.81
CA ASN A 80 22.05 31.48 -6.45
C ASN A 80 20.59 31.04 -6.43
N VAL A 81 20.34 29.94 -5.73
CA VAL A 81 19.01 29.32 -5.62
C VAL A 81 18.49 29.48 -4.21
N GLU A 82 17.25 29.90 -4.09
CA GLU A 82 16.51 29.97 -2.83
C GLU A 82 15.17 29.24 -2.97
N ALA A 83 14.68 28.73 -1.87
CA ALA A 83 13.37 28.08 -1.83
C ALA A 83 12.58 28.48 -0.58
N ARG A 84 11.25 28.39 -0.67
CA ARG A 84 10.33 28.54 0.47
C ARG A 84 9.16 27.56 0.37
N VAL A 85 8.48 27.36 1.49
CA VAL A 85 7.27 26.56 1.57
C VAL A 85 6.11 27.46 1.99
N VAL A 86 5.05 27.41 1.20
CA VAL A 86 3.81 28.13 1.49
C VAL A 86 2.66 27.17 1.68
N SER A 87 1.66 27.57 2.46
CA SER A 87 0.42 26.82 2.63
C SER A 87 -0.42 26.81 1.35
N ARG A 88 -1.48 26.02 1.33
CA ARG A 88 -2.45 26.00 0.23
C ARG A 88 -3.05 27.37 -0.08
N SER A 89 -3.24 28.22 0.91
CA SER A 89 -3.74 29.59 0.73
C SER A 89 -2.69 30.57 0.22
N GLY A 90 -1.44 30.14 0.02
CA GLY A 90 -0.31 30.99 -0.35
C GLY A 90 0.34 31.71 0.82
N ALA A 91 -0.12 31.48 2.06
CA ALA A 91 0.53 32.08 3.23
C ALA A 91 1.88 31.41 3.49
N VAL A 92 2.90 32.21 3.72
CA VAL A 92 4.24 31.74 4.13
C VAL A 92 4.13 31.12 5.53
N LEU A 93 4.66 29.92 5.67
CA LEU A 93 4.72 29.25 6.97
C LEU A 93 5.80 29.90 7.87
N PRO A 94 5.59 29.97 9.19
CA PRO A 94 6.61 30.46 10.12
C PRO A 94 7.95 29.75 9.88
N ASP A 95 9.04 30.53 9.82
CA ASP A 95 10.41 30.05 9.61
C ASP A 95 10.69 29.31 8.29
N LEU A 96 9.75 29.32 7.31
CA LEU A 96 9.87 28.65 6.02
C LEU A 96 9.80 29.61 4.83
N ASP A 97 10.06 30.91 5.04
CA ASP A 97 10.26 31.88 3.96
C ASP A 97 11.60 31.62 3.24
N TRP A 98 11.92 32.41 2.24
CA TRP A 98 13.06 32.19 1.36
C TRP A 98 14.35 31.82 2.11
N LYS A 99 14.81 30.58 1.88
CA LYS A 99 16.04 29.99 2.41
C LYS A 99 17.03 29.75 1.29
N PRO A 100 18.31 30.11 1.45
CA PRO A 100 19.33 29.82 0.45
C PRO A 100 19.55 28.29 0.35
N LEU A 101 19.50 27.75 -0.87
CA LEU A 101 19.92 26.39 -1.19
C LEU A 101 21.37 26.33 -1.70
N GLY A 102 21.99 27.50 -1.94
CA GLY A 102 23.34 27.64 -2.51
C GLY A 102 23.33 27.97 -4.01
N ALA A 103 24.52 28.07 -4.60
CA ALA A 103 24.65 28.32 -6.03
C ALA A 103 24.53 27.03 -6.84
N ALA A 104 23.82 27.09 -7.98
CA ALA A 104 23.80 25.98 -8.93
C ALA A 104 25.22 25.76 -9.51
N ARG A 105 25.68 24.50 -9.50
CA ARG A 105 26.97 24.07 -10.05
C ARG A 105 26.73 23.29 -11.33
N SER A 106 27.36 23.72 -12.42
CA SER A 106 27.12 23.14 -13.77
C SER A 106 25.64 23.04 -14.13
N GLY A 107 24.87 24.06 -13.73
CA GLY A 107 23.41 24.09 -13.99
C GLY A 107 22.55 23.24 -13.08
N VAL A 108 23.10 22.51 -12.11
CA VAL A 108 22.36 21.65 -11.18
C VAL A 108 22.43 22.21 -9.76
N PHE A 109 21.35 22.12 -9.02
CA PHE A 109 21.31 22.44 -7.60
C PHE A 109 20.73 21.30 -6.76
N THR A 110 21.16 21.21 -5.51
CA THR A 110 20.62 20.31 -4.50
C THR A 110 20.62 21.02 -3.16
N GLY A 111 19.53 20.93 -2.44
CA GLY A 111 19.38 21.48 -1.10
C GLY A 111 18.21 20.86 -0.36
N SER A 112 17.88 21.44 0.79
CA SER A 112 16.70 21.01 1.56
C SER A 112 16.14 22.14 2.38
N ILE A 113 14.83 22.14 2.60
CA ILE A 113 14.16 22.93 3.64
C ILE A 113 13.83 22.01 4.79
N ALA A 114 14.43 22.25 5.94
CA ALA A 114 14.19 21.50 7.17
C ALA A 114 12.96 22.03 7.91
N GLN A 115 12.45 21.21 8.85
CA GLN A 115 11.39 21.60 9.79
C GLN A 115 10.03 21.91 9.15
N VAL A 116 9.74 21.36 7.96
CA VAL A 116 8.39 21.46 7.39
C VAL A 116 7.43 20.63 8.24
N PRO A 117 6.35 21.22 8.79
CA PRO A 117 5.46 20.52 9.70
C PRO A 117 4.65 19.42 8.98
N THR A 118 4.20 18.43 9.75
CA THR A 118 3.21 17.44 9.28
C THR A 118 1.95 18.16 8.82
N GLY A 119 1.38 17.74 7.67
CA GLY A 119 0.21 18.36 7.07
C GLY A 119 0.40 18.68 5.60
N GLY A 120 -0.20 19.78 5.17
CA GLY A 120 -0.27 20.21 3.77
C GLY A 120 -1.73 20.41 3.32
N PRO A 121 -2.03 20.45 2.01
CA PRO A 121 -1.07 20.50 0.90
C PRO A 121 -0.22 21.78 0.91
N TYR A 122 1.06 21.60 0.67
CA TYR A 122 2.02 22.69 0.56
C TYR A 122 2.38 22.97 -0.90
N THR A 123 2.82 24.20 -1.15
CA THR A 123 3.50 24.57 -2.39
C THR A 123 4.96 24.89 -2.05
N LEU A 124 5.89 24.21 -2.72
CA LEU A 124 7.30 24.58 -2.73
C LEU A 124 7.52 25.58 -3.85
N GLU A 125 8.13 26.72 -3.54
CA GLU A 125 8.57 27.72 -4.51
C GLU A 125 10.10 27.78 -4.52
N VAL A 126 10.68 27.80 -5.72
CA VAL A 126 12.14 27.92 -5.94
C VAL A 126 12.38 29.14 -6.82
N ARG A 127 13.30 30.02 -6.43
CA ARG A 127 13.70 31.17 -7.24
C ARG A 127 15.20 31.16 -7.52
N ALA A 128 15.58 31.60 -8.73
CA ALA A 128 16.95 31.79 -9.15
C ALA A 128 17.00 32.74 -10.37
N ALA A 129 18.02 33.60 -10.47
CA ALA A 129 18.24 34.49 -11.60
C ALA A 129 16.98 35.29 -12.03
N GLY A 130 16.17 35.74 -11.08
CA GLY A 130 14.94 36.52 -11.33
C GLY A 130 13.72 35.72 -11.77
N GLN A 131 13.83 34.39 -11.85
CA GLN A 131 12.72 33.49 -12.19
C GLN A 131 12.22 32.76 -10.94
N THR A 132 10.97 32.26 -11.00
CA THR A 132 10.37 31.43 -9.94
C THR A 132 9.65 30.22 -10.59
N ALA A 133 9.86 29.04 -10.02
CA ALA A 133 9.12 27.82 -10.35
C ALA A 133 8.49 27.25 -9.07
N SER A 134 7.45 26.43 -9.21
CA SER A 134 6.76 25.85 -8.05
C SER A 134 6.34 24.41 -8.29
N VAL A 135 6.28 23.64 -7.19
CA VAL A 135 5.67 22.32 -7.11
C VAL A 135 4.57 22.37 -6.06
N LYS A 136 3.39 21.89 -6.43
CA LYS A 136 2.18 21.97 -5.60
C LYS A 136 1.81 20.62 -4.98
N ASN A 137 0.82 20.66 -4.09
CA ASN A 137 0.19 19.47 -3.51
C ASN A 137 1.14 18.54 -2.74
N ILE A 138 2.23 19.10 -2.18
CA ILE A 138 3.18 18.32 -1.36
C ILE A 138 2.57 18.10 0.02
N LEU A 139 2.66 16.87 0.52
CA LEU A 139 2.27 16.52 1.88
C LEU A 139 3.50 16.13 2.70
N VAL A 140 3.42 16.34 4.01
CA VAL A 140 4.33 15.76 5.01
C VAL A 140 3.51 14.83 5.89
N GLY A 141 3.85 13.54 5.89
CA GLY A 141 3.04 12.53 6.57
C GLY A 141 3.74 11.19 6.67
N ASP A 142 2.99 10.11 6.74
CA ASP A 142 3.50 8.75 6.89
C ASP A 142 3.39 7.95 5.59
N LEU A 143 4.50 7.32 5.20
CA LEU A 143 4.58 6.45 4.02
C LEU A 143 4.39 4.99 4.42
N TRP A 144 3.52 4.27 3.71
CA TRP A 144 3.23 2.86 3.96
C TRP A 144 3.42 2.02 2.71
N ILE A 145 4.27 1.00 2.79
CA ILE A 145 4.42 0.01 1.72
C ILE A 145 3.29 -1.02 1.83
N LEU A 146 2.63 -1.30 0.71
CA LEU A 146 1.60 -2.33 0.56
C LEU A 146 2.21 -3.50 -0.22
N ALA A 147 2.59 -4.59 0.47
CA ALA A 147 3.31 -5.71 -0.14
C ALA A 147 2.61 -7.05 0.14
N GLY A 148 2.83 -8.06 -0.69
CA GLY A 148 2.19 -9.36 -0.59
C GLY A 148 1.62 -9.85 -1.92
N GLN A 149 0.46 -10.54 -1.87
CA GLN A 149 -0.17 -11.08 -3.08
C GLN A 149 -1.56 -10.48 -3.34
N SER A 150 -2.42 -11.19 -4.03
CA SER A 150 -3.68 -10.69 -4.61
C SER A 150 -4.61 -9.97 -3.64
N ASN A 151 -4.76 -10.44 -2.41
CA ASN A 151 -5.60 -9.78 -1.41
C ASN A 151 -5.00 -8.45 -0.90
N MET A 152 -3.67 -8.23 -1.01
CA MET A 152 -3.04 -6.93 -0.80
C MET A 152 -3.05 -6.07 -2.07
N GLU A 153 -2.86 -6.69 -3.24
CA GLU A 153 -2.99 -5.99 -4.54
C GLU A 153 -4.38 -5.34 -4.68
N GLY A 154 -5.39 -6.00 -4.13
CA GLY A 154 -6.78 -5.61 -4.27
C GLY A 154 -7.45 -6.29 -5.47
N VAL A 155 -8.33 -7.23 -5.17
CA VAL A 155 -9.10 -8.01 -6.18
C VAL A 155 -10.60 -7.93 -5.89
N GLY A 156 -11.01 -7.11 -4.91
CA GLY A 156 -12.42 -6.81 -4.67
C GLY A 156 -13.07 -6.10 -5.87
N ASN A 157 -14.38 -6.21 -6.00
CA ASN A 157 -15.12 -5.54 -7.06
C ASN A 157 -15.01 -4.02 -6.90
N LEU A 158 -14.85 -3.27 -8.01
CA LEU A 158 -14.79 -1.80 -8.03
C LEU A 158 -16.19 -1.18 -7.89
N THR A 159 -16.97 -1.69 -6.94
CA THR A 159 -18.28 -1.18 -6.55
C THR A 159 -18.23 -0.80 -5.07
N ASP A 160 -18.78 0.36 -4.72
CA ASP A 160 -18.77 0.87 -3.34
C ASP A 160 -17.35 0.91 -2.72
N THR A 161 -16.36 1.31 -3.50
CA THR A 161 -14.98 1.48 -3.04
C THR A 161 -14.86 2.64 -2.06
N MET A 162 -13.75 2.70 -1.31
CA MET A 162 -13.44 3.87 -0.50
C MET A 162 -13.25 5.10 -1.42
N PRO A 163 -13.97 6.21 -1.18
CA PRO A 163 -13.74 7.43 -1.95
C PRO A 163 -12.33 7.98 -1.69
N PRO A 164 -11.72 8.63 -2.70
CA PRO A 164 -10.43 9.28 -2.56
C PRO A 164 -10.50 10.44 -1.55
N HIS A 165 -9.36 10.75 -0.93
CA HIS A 165 -9.22 11.85 0.01
C HIS A 165 -7.97 12.66 -0.32
N GLU A 166 -8.07 13.99 -0.34
CA GLU A 166 -6.99 14.89 -0.77
C GLU A 166 -5.71 14.81 0.07
N MET A 167 -5.77 14.26 1.28
CA MET A 167 -4.62 14.05 2.16
C MET A 167 -4.03 12.64 2.07
N ILE A 168 -4.50 11.84 1.12
CA ILE A 168 -4.02 10.48 0.87
C ILE A 168 -3.52 10.40 -0.56
N HIS A 169 -2.22 10.23 -0.72
CA HIS A 169 -1.59 10.11 -2.04
C HIS A 169 -1.00 8.72 -2.24
N SER A 170 -0.79 8.34 -3.50
CA SER A 170 -0.14 7.09 -3.89
C SER A 170 1.05 7.37 -4.79
N PHE A 171 2.17 6.71 -4.54
CA PHE A 171 3.23 6.56 -5.50
C PHE A 171 2.89 5.34 -6.35
N ASP A 172 2.20 5.56 -7.46
CA ASP A 172 1.67 4.52 -8.30
C ASP A 172 2.74 3.58 -8.86
N GLN A 173 2.35 2.48 -9.49
CA GLN A 173 3.34 1.53 -10.01
C GLN A 173 4.07 2.02 -11.26
N SER A 174 3.68 3.14 -11.87
CA SER A 174 4.43 3.82 -12.94
C SER A 174 5.44 4.85 -12.43
N ASP A 175 5.65 4.91 -11.10
CA ASP A 175 6.52 5.85 -10.38
C ASP A 175 6.03 7.31 -10.42
N MET A 176 4.73 7.52 -10.46
CA MET A 176 4.11 8.83 -10.37
C MET A 176 3.35 9.01 -9.06
N TRP A 177 3.41 10.21 -8.51
CA TRP A 177 2.58 10.58 -7.37
C TRP A 177 1.24 11.13 -7.81
N GLU A 178 0.17 10.70 -7.17
CA GLU A 178 -1.20 11.15 -7.43
C GLU A 178 -2.06 11.06 -6.17
N VAL A 179 -3.26 11.66 -6.17
CA VAL A 179 -4.26 11.37 -5.14
C VAL A 179 -4.65 9.90 -5.23
N ALA A 180 -4.56 9.20 -4.11
CA ALA A 180 -4.82 7.76 -4.06
C ALA A 180 -6.27 7.44 -4.42
N THR A 181 -6.45 6.58 -5.43
CA THR A 181 -7.74 6.08 -5.91
C THR A 181 -7.68 4.57 -6.12
N GLU A 182 -8.80 3.88 -5.93
CA GLU A 182 -8.88 2.46 -6.32
C GLU A 182 -9.04 2.32 -7.84
N PRO A 183 -8.34 1.39 -8.47
CA PRO A 183 -7.40 0.43 -7.91
C PRO A 183 -6.00 1.02 -7.67
N LEU A 184 -5.44 0.82 -6.49
CA LEU A 184 -4.09 1.30 -6.16
C LEU A 184 -2.97 0.60 -6.97
N HIS A 185 -3.15 -0.68 -7.27
CA HIS A 185 -2.19 -1.46 -8.03
C HIS A 185 -2.58 -1.55 -9.51
N SER A 186 -1.64 -1.21 -10.39
CA SER A 186 -1.79 -1.35 -11.85
C SER A 186 -0.57 -2.07 -12.42
N LEU A 187 -0.51 -3.40 -12.21
CA LEU A 187 0.64 -4.24 -12.58
C LEU A 187 1.07 -4.11 -14.04
N PRO A 188 0.15 -4.07 -15.02
CA PRO A 188 0.56 -4.12 -16.42
C PRO A 188 1.31 -2.90 -16.93
N ASP A 189 1.21 -1.75 -16.26
CA ASP A 189 1.92 -0.52 -16.64
C ASP A 189 3.03 -0.11 -15.66
N SER A 190 3.34 -1.01 -14.73
CA SER A 190 4.42 -0.80 -13.75
C SER A 190 5.75 -0.41 -14.39
N ALA A 191 6.53 0.40 -13.69
CA ALA A 191 7.91 0.70 -14.06
C ALA A 191 8.80 -0.56 -13.99
N ASP A 192 8.47 -1.50 -13.10
CA ASP A 192 9.25 -2.70 -12.84
C ASP A 192 8.75 -3.92 -13.62
N ALA A 193 9.67 -4.58 -14.34
CA ALA A 193 9.35 -5.69 -15.24
C ALA A 193 8.78 -6.93 -14.54
N VAL A 194 9.05 -7.11 -13.25
CA VAL A 194 8.50 -8.24 -12.47
C VAL A 194 6.96 -8.25 -12.44
N HIS A 195 6.33 -7.09 -12.65
CA HIS A 195 4.88 -6.94 -12.65
C HIS A 195 4.25 -7.05 -14.04
N TRP A 196 5.03 -7.08 -15.12
CA TRP A 196 4.50 -7.11 -16.48
C TRP A 196 3.84 -8.44 -16.81
N ARG A 197 2.96 -8.39 -17.80
CA ARG A 197 2.29 -9.58 -18.32
C ARG A 197 3.18 -10.31 -19.33
N ARG A 198 2.95 -11.62 -19.46
CA ARG A 198 3.49 -12.37 -20.59
C ARG A 198 2.52 -12.26 -21.76
N ASN A 199 3.04 -11.90 -22.91
CA ASN A 199 2.28 -11.94 -24.16
C ASN A 199 2.10 -13.38 -24.66
N LYS A 200 1.44 -13.55 -25.82
CA LYS A 200 1.14 -14.88 -26.39
C LYS A 200 2.39 -15.69 -26.70
N GLU A 201 3.50 -15.02 -26.95
CA GLU A 201 4.82 -15.64 -27.21
C GLU A 201 5.60 -15.93 -25.90
N GLY A 202 5.00 -15.67 -24.73
CA GLY A 202 5.62 -15.85 -23.41
C GLY A 202 6.62 -14.76 -23.02
N LYS A 203 6.78 -13.69 -23.82
CA LYS A 203 7.66 -12.57 -23.54
C LYS A 203 6.99 -11.56 -22.61
N LEU A 204 7.74 -11.03 -21.63
CA LEU A 204 7.27 -9.96 -20.77
C LEU A 204 6.98 -8.69 -21.57
N GLU A 205 5.82 -8.11 -21.34
CA GLU A 205 5.35 -6.92 -22.04
C GLU A 205 4.68 -5.94 -21.08
N ARG A 206 5.08 -4.66 -21.17
CA ARG A 206 4.43 -3.56 -20.48
C ARG A 206 3.26 -3.06 -21.31
N LEU A 207 2.09 -2.91 -20.68
CA LEU A 207 0.95 -2.27 -21.36
C LEU A 207 1.20 -0.76 -21.49
N THR A 208 1.04 -0.27 -22.73
CA THR A 208 1.17 1.16 -23.06
C THR A 208 0.06 1.59 -24.02
N GLY A 209 -0.09 2.90 -24.23
CA GLY A 209 -1.00 3.45 -25.22
C GLY A 209 -2.44 2.95 -25.09
N GLU A 210 -3.06 2.60 -26.22
CA GLU A 210 -4.45 2.16 -26.29
C GLU A 210 -4.73 0.87 -25.50
N ALA A 211 -3.78 -0.07 -25.45
CA ALA A 211 -3.92 -1.31 -24.70
C ALA A 211 -4.02 -1.05 -23.19
N LYS A 212 -3.23 -0.09 -22.66
CA LYS A 212 -3.33 0.37 -21.27
C LYS A 212 -4.69 1.04 -21.03
N ALA A 213 -5.10 1.95 -21.90
CA ALA A 213 -6.37 2.67 -21.77
C ALA A 213 -7.56 1.69 -21.76
N ALA A 214 -7.58 0.72 -22.67
CA ALA A 214 -8.60 -0.32 -22.72
C ALA A 214 -8.61 -1.22 -21.47
N TYR A 215 -7.44 -1.55 -20.93
CA TYR A 215 -7.32 -2.31 -19.68
C TYR A 215 -7.94 -1.56 -18.52
N ILE A 216 -7.60 -0.29 -18.35
CA ILE A 216 -8.13 0.56 -17.26
C ILE A 216 -9.65 0.70 -17.39
N GLN A 217 -10.14 1.02 -18.58
CA GLN A 217 -11.58 1.20 -18.84
C GLN A 217 -12.42 -0.05 -18.56
N ASN A 218 -11.88 -1.23 -18.85
CA ASN A 218 -12.60 -2.50 -18.70
C ASN A 218 -12.38 -3.17 -17.35
N ARG A 219 -11.56 -2.61 -16.48
CA ARG A 219 -11.25 -3.18 -15.18
C ARG A 219 -12.44 -3.09 -14.23
N LYS A 220 -12.85 -4.23 -13.68
CA LYS A 220 -13.98 -4.34 -12.74
C LYS A 220 -13.57 -4.72 -11.32
N LYS A 221 -12.33 -5.16 -11.15
CA LYS A 221 -11.75 -5.58 -9.87
C LYS A 221 -10.51 -4.75 -9.56
N GLY A 222 -10.21 -4.57 -8.28
CA GLY A 222 -9.04 -3.82 -7.83
C GLY A 222 -9.22 -3.13 -6.49
N ALA A 223 -10.39 -3.26 -5.84
CA ALA A 223 -10.59 -2.74 -4.51
C ALA A 223 -9.72 -3.51 -3.50
N GLY A 224 -8.99 -2.78 -2.66
CA GLY A 224 -8.07 -3.33 -1.68
C GLY A 224 -8.22 -2.68 -0.30
N LEU A 225 -7.46 -3.15 0.67
CA LEU A 225 -7.48 -2.62 2.04
C LEU A 225 -6.63 -1.34 2.22
N GLY A 226 -5.76 -1.00 1.26
CA GLY A 226 -4.78 0.08 1.42
C GLY A 226 -5.40 1.47 1.52
N LEU A 227 -6.30 1.84 0.60
CA LEU A 227 -6.99 3.13 0.66
C LEU A 227 -7.90 3.25 1.89
N PRO A 228 -8.74 2.26 2.23
CA PRO A 228 -9.49 2.26 3.49
C PRO A 228 -8.62 2.41 4.74
N PHE A 229 -7.47 1.72 4.80
CA PHE A 229 -6.52 1.89 5.89
C PHE A 229 -6.04 3.34 6.01
N ALA A 230 -5.62 3.94 4.91
CA ALA A 230 -5.07 5.28 4.91
C ALA A 230 -6.10 6.34 5.31
N VAL A 231 -7.32 6.25 4.78
CA VAL A 231 -8.42 7.17 5.11
C VAL A 231 -8.79 7.06 6.59
N GLU A 232 -8.96 5.85 7.11
CA GLU A 232 -9.30 5.60 8.51
C GLU A 232 -8.20 6.07 9.48
N LEU A 233 -6.92 5.86 9.13
CA LEU A 233 -5.79 6.33 9.94
C LEU A 233 -5.71 7.86 9.92
N PHE A 234 -5.86 8.50 8.75
CA PHE A 234 -5.88 9.94 8.63
C PHE A 234 -7.00 10.58 9.45
N GLN A 235 -8.22 10.04 9.38
CA GLN A 235 -9.37 10.56 10.14
C GLN A 235 -9.14 10.57 11.66
N ARG A 236 -8.32 9.64 12.18
CA ARG A 236 -7.99 9.55 13.60
C ARG A 236 -6.81 10.41 14.01
N THR A 237 -5.80 10.49 13.15
CA THR A 237 -4.50 11.08 13.50
C THR A 237 -4.28 12.47 12.90
N ASN A 238 -5.05 12.83 11.89
CA ASN A 238 -4.85 14.00 11.03
C ASN A 238 -3.44 14.06 10.41
N VAL A 239 -2.79 12.89 10.24
CA VAL A 239 -1.48 12.74 9.59
C VAL A 239 -1.71 12.31 8.14
N PRO A 240 -1.25 13.06 7.14
CA PRO A 240 -1.33 12.67 5.73
C PRO A 240 -0.66 11.32 5.48
N ILE A 241 -1.19 10.55 4.53
CA ILE A 241 -0.67 9.21 4.23
C ILE A 241 -0.23 9.10 2.77
N GLY A 242 0.94 8.53 2.56
CA GLY A 242 1.41 8.10 1.24
C GLY A 242 1.44 6.58 1.14
N LEU A 243 0.80 6.03 0.11
CA LEU A 243 0.73 4.60 -0.14
C LEU A 243 1.69 4.20 -1.26
N ILE A 244 2.43 3.11 -1.05
CA ILE A 244 3.40 2.58 -2.01
C ILE A 244 2.98 1.16 -2.41
N PRO A 245 2.16 1.00 -3.47
CA PRO A 245 1.70 -0.30 -3.95
C PRO A 245 2.84 -1.14 -4.50
N CYS A 246 3.14 -2.29 -3.86
CA CYS A 246 4.21 -3.22 -4.26
C CYS A 246 3.72 -4.67 -4.38
N ALA A 247 2.45 -4.97 -4.09
CA ALA A 247 1.94 -6.33 -4.13
C ALA A 247 1.81 -6.88 -5.56
N HIS A 248 1.80 -8.22 -5.67
CA HIS A 248 1.61 -8.95 -6.94
C HIS A 248 0.86 -10.27 -6.69
N GLY A 249 -0.27 -10.44 -7.35
CA GLY A 249 -1.14 -11.62 -7.18
C GLY A 249 -0.47 -12.94 -7.51
N GLY A 250 -0.86 -14.00 -6.77
CA GLY A 250 -0.38 -15.36 -7.01
C GLY A 250 1.08 -15.61 -6.67
N THR A 251 1.70 -14.78 -5.81
CA THR A 251 3.13 -14.88 -5.50
C THR A 251 3.40 -15.57 -4.16
N SER A 252 4.49 -16.37 -4.13
CA SER A 252 4.94 -17.14 -2.97
C SER A 252 6.12 -16.49 -2.28
N MET A 253 6.44 -16.93 -1.05
CA MET A 253 7.65 -16.53 -0.32
C MET A 253 8.96 -16.79 -1.09
N ALA A 254 8.97 -17.75 -2.02
CA ALA A 254 10.13 -17.98 -2.89
C ALA A 254 10.35 -16.84 -3.88
N GLN A 255 9.27 -16.22 -4.38
CA GLN A 255 9.35 -15.06 -5.28
C GLN A 255 9.65 -13.75 -4.53
N TRP A 256 9.32 -13.68 -3.24
CA TRP A 256 9.63 -12.58 -2.33
C TRP A 256 11.01 -12.71 -1.66
N ASN A 257 11.84 -13.68 -2.09
CA ASN A 257 13.13 -13.95 -1.48
C ASN A 257 14.05 -12.70 -1.52
N PRO A 258 14.54 -12.22 -0.35
CA PRO A 258 15.47 -11.09 -0.27
C PRO A 258 16.80 -11.29 -1.03
N ASP A 259 17.23 -12.51 -1.22
CA ASP A 259 18.46 -12.83 -1.97
C ASP A 259 18.36 -12.40 -3.46
N LEU A 260 17.15 -12.12 -3.93
CA LEU A 260 16.91 -11.60 -5.28
C LEU A 260 16.99 -10.07 -5.37
N LYS A 261 17.39 -9.37 -4.30
CA LYS A 261 17.52 -7.90 -4.24
C LYS A 261 18.31 -7.33 -5.42
N SER A 262 19.42 -7.95 -5.78
CA SER A 262 20.32 -7.47 -6.86
C SER A 262 19.67 -7.48 -8.25
N LYS A 263 18.53 -8.14 -8.43
CA LYS A 263 17.76 -8.13 -9.67
C LYS A 263 16.94 -6.84 -9.86
N GLY A 264 16.89 -5.96 -8.86
CA GLY A 264 16.13 -4.70 -8.93
C GLY A 264 14.69 -4.94 -9.38
N GLY A 265 14.21 -4.19 -10.36
CA GLY A 265 12.84 -4.29 -10.90
C GLY A 265 12.45 -5.63 -11.56
N GLU A 266 13.36 -6.59 -11.64
CA GLU A 266 13.07 -7.95 -12.14
C GLU A 266 12.70 -8.94 -11.02
N SER A 267 12.71 -8.51 -9.75
CA SER A 267 12.24 -9.30 -8.60
C SER A 267 11.33 -8.47 -7.71
N LEU A 268 10.38 -9.11 -7.02
CA LEU A 268 9.42 -8.44 -6.15
C LEU A 268 10.11 -7.69 -5.00
N TYR A 269 11.07 -8.36 -4.34
CA TYR A 269 11.85 -7.74 -3.28
C TYR A 269 12.70 -6.59 -3.80
N GLY A 270 13.44 -6.79 -4.91
CA GLY A 270 14.27 -5.75 -5.51
C GLY A 270 13.47 -4.55 -6.02
N SER A 271 12.30 -4.76 -6.62
CA SER A 271 11.33 -3.72 -6.99
C SER A 271 10.92 -2.90 -5.78
N THR A 272 10.57 -3.56 -4.67
CA THR A 272 10.18 -2.86 -3.42
C THR A 272 11.33 -2.01 -2.88
N ILE A 273 12.57 -2.51 -2.89
CA ILE A 273 13.76 -1.73 -2.47
C ILE A 273 13.97 -0.51 -3.38
N ARG A 274 13.89 -0.69 -4.70
CA ARG A 274 14.02 0.40 -5.67
C ARG A 274 12.98 1.51 -5.42
N ARG A 275 11.73 1.13 -5.19
CA ARG A 275 10.63 2.07 -4.92
C ARG A 275 10.80 2.76 -3.58
N PHE A 276 11.27 2.04 -2.55
CA PHE A 276 11.65 2.63 -1.26
C PHE A 276 12.73 3.71 -1.41
N ASP A 277 13.76 3.45 -2.21
CA ASP A 277 14.81 4.44 -2.49
C ASP A 277 14.24 5.66 -3.25
N ALA A 278 13.37 5.43 -4.24
CA ALA A 278 12.75 6.48 -5.05
C ALA A 278 11.88 7.46 -4.23
N ILE A 279 11.23 7.00 -3.18
CA ILE A 279 10.40 7.85 -2.30
C ILE A 279 11.18 8.57 -1.19
N GLY A 280 12.50 8.39 -1.14
CA GLY A 280 13.38 9.08 -0.19
C GLY A 280 13.96 8.21 0.92
N GLY A 281 13.79 6.89 0.88
CA GLY A 281 14.49 5.93 1.75
C GLY A 281 14.03 5.92 3.21
N LYS A 282 12.76 6.26 3.48
CA LYS A 282 12.13 6.15 4.80
C LYS A 282 10.64 5.86 4.65
N VAL A 283 10.09 5.03 5.54
CA VAL A 283 8.66 4.71 5.63
C VAL A 283 8.24 4.55 7.09
N ALA A 284 6.97 4.68 7.37
CA ALA A 284 6.37 4.44 8.69
C ALA A 284 6.18 2.95 8.98
N GLY A 285 5.92 2.13 7.94
CA GLY A 285 5.73 0.71 8.10
C GLY A 285 5.40 -0.02 6.80
N ILE A 286 5.22 -1.32 6.93
CA ILE A 286 4.81 -2.23 5.85
C ILE A 286 3.49 -2.89 6.24
N LEU A 287 2.53 -2.92 5.32
CA LEU A 287 1.34 -3.77 5.38
C LEU A 287 1.52 -4.95 4.43
N TRP A 288 1.28 -6.16 4.94
CA TRP A 288 1.52 -7.41 4.23
C TRP A 288 0.29 -8.32 4.21
N TYR A 289 -0.06 -8.86 3.05
CA TYR A 289 -1.08 -9.90 2.93
C TYR A 289 -0.64 -10.94 1.89
N GLN A 290 -0.21 -12.09 2.37
CA GLN A 290 0.28 -13.22 1.55
C GLN A 290 0.34 -14.48 2.43
N GLY A 291 0.26 -15.64 1.83
CA GLY A 291 0.37 -16.95 2.48
C GLY A 291 -0.35 -18.03 1.67
N GLU A 292 -1.34 -17.64 0.89
CA GLU A 292 -2.21 -18.51 0.12
C GLU A 292 -1.41 -19.38 -0.89
N SER A 293 -0.42 -18.77 -1.55
CA SER A 293 0.44 -19.46 -2.53
C SER A 293 1.46 -20.40 -1.89
N ASP A 294 1.67 -20.34 -0.57
CA ASP A 294 2.58 -21.21 0.17
C ASP A 294 1.86 -22.33 0.94
N ALA A 295 0.52 -22.40 0.86
CA ALA A 295 -0.29 -23.41 1.50
C ALA A 295 -0.24 -24.76 0.72
N ALA A 296 0.96 -25.31 0.58
CA ALA A 296 1.25 -26.58 -0.08
C ALA A 296 2.34 -27.35 0.70
N PRO A 297 2.48 -28.68 0.57
CA PRO A 297 3.34 -29.51 1.43
C PRO A 297 4.79 -29.05 1.53
N ALA A 298 5.45 -28.71 0.42
CA ALA A 298 6.84 -28.29 0.44
C ALA A 298 7.02 -26.81 0.94
N PRO A 299 6.27 -25.81 0.43
CA PRO A 299 6.41 -24.43 0.89
C PRO A 299 6.08 -24.22 2.37
N VAL A 300 5.05 -24.89 2.91
CA VAL A 300 4.62 -24.71 4.31
C VAL A 300 5.72 -25.05 5.32
N GLY A 301 6.55 -26.03 5.00
CA GLY A 301 7.64 -26.47 5.88
C GLY A 301 8.75 -25.43 6.09
N VAL A 302 8.86 -24.45 5.21
CA VAL A 302 9.88 -23.38 5.25
C VAL A 302 9.29 -21.98 5.33
N PHE A 303 7.97 -21.88 5.49
CA PHE A 303 7.27 -20.60 5.49
C PHE A 303 7.72 -19.69 6.64
N ALA A 304 7.78 -20.22 7.85
CA ALA A 304 8.14 -19.42 9.03
C ALA A 304 9.53 -18.79 8.88
N ASP A 305 10.52 -19.58 8.50
CA ASP A 305 11.90 -19.11 8.33
C ASP A 305 12.00 -18.05 7.23
N LYS A 306 11.31 -18.26 6.11
CA LYS A 306 11.28 -17.29 5.00
C LYS A 306 10.57 -16.01 5.40
N PHE A 307 9.49 -16.09 6.16
CA PHE A 307 8.73 -14.92 6.60
C PHE A 307 9.55 -14.09 7.59
N GLU A 308 10.18 -14.73 8.57
CA GLU A 308 11.10 -14.06 9.49
C GLU A 308 12.30 -13.43 8.77
N LYS A 309 12.93 -14.17 7.84
CA LYS A 309 14.02 -13.64 6.99
C LYS A 309 13.57 -12.43 6.19
N LEU A 310 12.36 -12.45 5.62
CA LEU A 310 11.82 -11.32 4.85
C LEU A 310 11.70 -10.06 5.72
N ILE A 311 11.10 -10.18 6.90
CA ILE A 311 10.92 -9.07 7.85
C ILE A 311 12.30 -8.51 8.26
N ALA A 312 13.22 -9.39 8.66
CA ALA A 312 14.57 -9.00 9.06
C ALA A 312 15.33 -8.29 7.92
N SER A 313 15.16 -8.78 6.68
CA SER A 313 15.81 -8.20 5.50
C SER A 313 15.27 -6.81 5.16
N PHE A 314 13.95 -6.58 5.21
CA PHE A 314 13.39 -5.24 5.04
C PHE A 314 13.94 -4.27 6.09
N ARG A 315 13.98 -4.67 7.35
CA ARG A 315 14.53 -3.86 8.45
C ARG A 315 16.01 -3.50 8.26
N ALA A 316 16.81 -4.47 7.81
CA ALA A 316 18.22 -4.27 7.52
C ALA A 316 18.46 -3.35 6.31
N ASP A 317 17.77 -3.62 5.20
CA ASP A 317 17.92 -2.87 3.95
C ASP A 317 17.40 -1.44 4.05
N PHE A 318 16.32 -1.24 4.79
CA PHE A 318 15.76 0.09 5.05
C PHE A 318 16.52 0.84 6.18
N LYS A 319 17.45 0.17 6.87
CA LYS A 319 18.15 0.71 8.03
C LYS A 319 17.20 1.22 9.11
N GLN A 320 16.08 0.52 9.26
CA GLN A 320 15.03 0.80 10.24
C GLN A 320 14.80 -0.48 11.09
N PRO A 321 15.65 -0.78 12.10
CA PRO A 321 15.61 -2.05 12.83
C PRO A 321 14.29 -2.31 13.56
N SER A 322 13.57 -1.25 13.92
CA SER A 322 12.27 -1.33 14.59
C SER A 322 11.10 -1.08 13.64
N LEU A 323 11.31 -1.17 12.31
CA LEU A 323 10.26 -0.92 11.32
C LEU A 323 9.02 -1.77 11.63
N PRO A 324 7.85 -1.16 11.81
CA PRO A 324 6.59 -1.86 11.99
C PRO A 324 6.25 -2.69 10.75
N PHE A 325 5.86 -3.95 10.98
CA PHE A 325 5.44 -4.88 9.95
C PHE A 325 4.12 -5.51 10.36
N TYR A 326 3.03 -5.03 9.77
CA TYR A 326 1.69 -5.52 10.05
C TYR A 326 1.20 -6.43 8.93
N TYR A 327 0.50 -7.51 9.29
CA TYR A 327 0.09 -8.48 8.29
C TYR A 327 -1.30 -9.06 8.56
N VAL A 328 -1.91 -9.61 7.51
CA VAL A 328 -3.17 -10.33 7.57
C VAL A 328 -2.90 -11.82 7.67
N GLN A 329 -3.51 -12.49 8.65
CA GLN A 329 -3.65 -13.94 8.61
C GLN A 329 -4.60 -14.30 7.46
N ILE A 330 -4.17 -15.19 6.54
CA ILE A 330 -5.00 -15.59 5.40
C ILE A 330 -6.36 -16.09 5.85
N GLY A 331 -7.38 -15.74 5.08
CA GLY A 331 -8.77 -16.07 5.34
C GLY A 331 -9.15 -17.48 4.93
N ARG A 332 -10.36 -17.62 4.45
CA ARG A 332 -10.89 -18.90 3.93
C ARG A 332 -10.67 -19.02 2.42
N HIS A 333 -10.74 -20.24 1.93
CA HIS A 333 -10.64 -20.57 0.51
C HIS A 333 -11.64 -21.67 0.16
N VAL A 334 -12.60 -21.36 -0.69
CA VAL A 334 -13.62 -22.33 -1.17
C VAL A 334 -12.97 -23.29 -2.16
N ALA A 335 -12.46 -24.42 -1.65
CA ALA A 335 -11.89 -25.48 -2.46
C ALA A 335 -11.96 -26.83 -1.75
N ALA A 336 -12.08 -27.91 -2.54
CA ALA A 336 -12.36 -29.24 -2.04
C ALA A 336 -11.16 -29.96 -1.37
N ASN A 337 -9.91 -29.53 -1.59
CA ASN A 337 -8.72 -30.31 -1.25
C ASN A 337 -7.73 -29.56 -0.34
N ASN A 338 -6.97 -30.32 0.47
CA ASN A 338 -5.78 -29.92 1.25
C ASN A 338 -5.95 -28.70 2.18
N PHE A 339 -6.68 -28.87 3.26
CA PHE A 339 -6.81 -27.85 4.30
C PHE A 339 -5.68 -27.88 5.34
N VAL A 340 -4.94 -28.95 5.44
CA VAL A 340 -3.89 -29.14 6.47
C VAL A 340 -2.79 -28.09 6.32
N GLU A 341 -2.30 -27.91 5.11
CA GLU A 341 -1.28 -26.88 4.80
C GLU A 341 -1.83 -25.47 4.97
N TRP A 342 -3.11 -25.26 4.63
CA TRP A 342 -3.77 -23.97 4.81
C TRP A 342 -3.83 -23.57 6.28
N ASN A 343 -4.33 -24.47 7.13
CA ASN A 343 -4.39 -24.23 8.57
C ASN A 343 -2.99 -24.11 9.19
N LYS A 344 -1.98 -24.82 8.67
CA LYS A 344 -0.58 -24.65 9.09
C LYS A 344 -0.07 -23.25 8.78
N ILE A 345 -0.30 -22.70 7.59
CA ILE A 345 0.09 -21.31 7.27
C ILE A 345 -0.58 -20.33 8.24
N GLN A 346 -1.88 -20.48 8.49
CA GLN A 346 -2.61 -19.62 9.44
C GLN A 346 -1.99 -19.67 10.85
N GLU A 347 -1.64 -20.85 11.35
CA GLU A 347 -1.02 -21.01 12.67
C GLU A 347 0.42 -20.47 12.69
N LEU A 348 1.20 -20.64 11.61
CA LEU A 348 2.53 -20.05 11.49
C LEU A 348 2.45 -18.51 11.47
N GLN A 349 1.48 -17.94 10.77
CA GLN A 349 1.22 -16.49 10.79
C GLN A 349 0.85 -16.01 12.20
N ARG A 350 -0.04 -16.72 12.91
CA ARG A 350 -0.38 -16.40 14.29
C ARG A 350 0.85 -16.40 15.21
N LYS A 351 1.71 -17.39 15.08
CA LYS A 351 2.95 -17.50 15.88
C LYS A 351 3.98 -16.42 15.53
N ALA A 352 3.98 -15.91 14.32
CA ALA A 352 4.91 -14.86 13.89
C ALA A 352 4.66 -13.50 14.59
N GLU A 353 3.56 -13.31 15.33
CA GLU A 353 3.38 -12.15 16.22
C GLU A 353 4.40 -12.10 17.36
N ALA A 354 5.14 -13.18 17.62
CA ALA A 354 6.28 -13.18 18.54
C ALA A 354 7.49 -12.37 18.03
N ILE A 355 7.56 -12.08 16.74
CA ILE A 355 8.59 -11.22 16.14
C ILE A 355 8.33 -9.78 16.61
N PRO A 356 9.31 -9.09 17.23
CA PRO A 356 9.13 -7.73 17.72
C PRO A 356 8.64 -6.76 16.61
N ASN A 357 7.82 -5.78 17.00
CA ASN A 357 7.24 -4.77 16.11
C ASN A 357 6.47 -5.37 14.91
N THR A 358 5.80 -6.50 15.13
CA THR A 358 4.81 -7.04 14.22
C THR A 358 3.43 -7.00 14.85
N GLY A 359 2.41 -7.09 14.02
CA GLY A 359 1.02 -7.24 14.46
C GLY A 359 0.19 -7.89 13.36
N MET A 360 -0.84 -8.65 13.74
CA MET A 360 -1.66 -9.42 12.82
C MET A 360 -3.14 -9.07 12.99
N ILE A 361 -3.86 -8.92 11.88
CA ILE A 361 -5.31 -8.99 11.85
C ILE A 361 -5.75 -10.27 11.15
N ALA A 362 -6.95 -10.79 11.47
CA ALA A 362 -7.47 -11.99 10.84
C ALA A 362 -8.53 -11.65 9.81
N SER A 363 -8.60 -12.41 8.71
CA SER A 363 -9.58 -12.28 7.64
C SER A 363 -10.52 -13.48 7.52
N ILE A 364 -10.53 -14.38 8.51
CA ILE A 364 -11.29 -15.64 8.44
C ILE A 364 -12.81 -15.45 8.36
N ASN A 365 -13.34 -14.36 8.90
CA ASN A 365 -14.76 -14.02 8.87
C ASN A 365 -15.16 -13.12 7.70
N SER A 366 -14.24 -12.89 6.74
CA SER A 366 -14.52 -12.05 5.58
C SER A 366 -15.38 -12.78 4.54
N THR A 367 -16.23 -12.02 3.86
CA THR A 367 -16.93 -12.45 2.64
C THR A 367 -15.98 -12.44 1.45
N LEU A 368 -16.24 -13.27 0.46
CA LEU A 368 -15.41 -13.41 -0.73
C LEU A 368 -16.16 -12.95 -1.98
N ASP A 369 -15.46 -12.31 -2.91
CA ASP A 369 -15.95 -11.96 -4.26
C ASP A 369 -15.69 -13.05 -5.30
N ASP A 370 -14.97 -14.11 -4.91
CA ASP A 370 -14.78 -15.37 -5.64
C ASP A 370 -14.32 -16.47 -4.66
N GLY A 371 -13.69 -17.54 -5.14
CA GLY A 371 -13.33 -18.67 -4.26
C GLY A 371 -12.26 -18.36 -3.19
N ILE A 372 -11.54 -17.22 -3.27
CA ILE A 372 -10.38 -16.93 -2.39
C ILE A 372 -10.19 -15.44 -2.08
N HIS A 373 -10.75 -14.54 -2.87
CA HIS A 373 -10.49 -13.11 -2.73
C HIS A 373 -11.54 -12.41 -1.89
N VAL A 374 -11.06 -11.65 -0.93
CA VAL A 374 -11.87 -10.87 0.00
C VAL A 374 -12.67 -9.80 -0.76
N GLY A 375 -13.96 -9.72 -0.49
CA GLY A 375 -14.89 -8.76 -1.09
C GLY A 375 -14.64 -7.32 -0.61
N THR A 376 -15.09 -6.35 -1.42
CA THR A 376 -14.83 -4.92 -1.20
C THR A 376 -15.25 -4.42 0.18
N ALA A 377 -16.40 -4.85 0.69
CA ALA A 377 -16.88 -4.46 2.02
C ALA A 377 -15.92 -4.91 3.13
N ASP A 378 -15.39 -6.12 3.02
CA ASP A 378 -14.45 -6.65 4.00
C ASP A 378 -13.01 -6.17 3.77
N GLN A 379 -12.62 -5.80 2.54
CA GLN A 379 -11.38 -5.04 2.32
C GLN A 379 -11.43 -3.70 3.08
N LYS A 380 -12.55 -2.99 3.08
CA LYS A 380 -12.74 -1.77 3.89
C LYS A 380 -12.67 -2.08 5.40
N LYS A 381 -13.25 -3.19 5.86
CA LYS A 381 -13.17 -3.65 7.26
C LYS A 381 -11.73 -3.96 7.68
N LEU A 382 -10.97 -4.69 6.86
CA LEU A 382 -9.56 -5.01 7.12
C LEU A 382 -8.69 -3.75 7.15
N GLY A 383 -8.91 -2.80 6.24
CA GLY A 383 -8.21 -1.50 6.26
C GLY A 383 -8.45 -0.76 7.57
N ARG A 384 -9.72 -0.65 8.02
CA ARG A 384 -10.07 -0.07 9.32
C ARG A 384 -9.40 -0.81 10.48
N ASN A 385 -9.38 -2.13 10.46
CA ASN A 385 -8.77 -2.94 11.52
C ASN A 385 -7.26 -2.70 11.60
N PHE A 386 -6.56 -2.56 10.48
CA PHE A 386 -5.17 -2.12 10.47
C PHE A 386 -5.00 -0.72 11.04
N ALA A 387 -5.87 0.23 10.66
CA ALA A 387 -5.78 1.59 11.19
C ALA A 387 -5.93 1.62 12.72
N MET A 388 -6.84 0.83 13.29
CA MET A 388 -7.00 0.71 14.74
C MET A 388 -5.78 0.08 15.41
N MET A 389 -5.17 -0.95 14.81
CA MET A 389 -3.94 -1.57 15.32
C MET A 389 -2.77 -0.58 15.27
N VAL A 390 -2.60 0.13 14.17
CA VAL A 390 -1.57 1.18 14.03
C VAL A 390 -1.80 2.31 15.02
N CYS A 391 -3.04 2.72 15.24
CA CYS A 391 -3.41 3.68 16.28
C CYS A 391 -2.93 3.22 17.68
N HIS A 392 -3.24 1.98 18.04
CA HIS A 392 -2.81 1.41 19.31
C HIS A 392 -1.29 1.43 19.48
N ASP A 393 -0.56 1.06 18.43
CA ASP A 393 0.88 0.80 18.52
C ASP A 393 1.74 2.06 18.33
N LEU A 394 1.32 2.96 17.43
CA LEU A 394 2.13 4.11 17.00
C LEU A 394 1.58 5.47 17.41
N PHE A 395 0.33 5.54 17.88
CA PHE A 395 -0.33 6.80 18.22
C PHE A 395 -1.08 6.74 19.57
N PRO A 396 -0.49 6.13 20.63
CA PRO A 396 -1.20 5.93 21.89
C PRO A 396 -1.56 7.25 22.59
N GLU A 397 -0.87 8.34 22.26
CA GLU A 397 -1.12 9.70 22.80
C GLU A 397 -2.26 10.43 22.10
N VAL A 398 -2.66 9.98 20.89
CA VAL A 398 -3.73 10.62 20.13
C VAL A 398 -5.09 10.19 20.68
N GLY A 399 -5.92 11.12 21.15
CA GLY A 399 -7.19 10.82 21.81
C GLY A 399 -8.11 9.90 21.02
N ALA A 400 -8.22 10.10 19.70
CA ALA A 400 -9.01 9.24 18.81
C ALA A 400 -8.43 7.82 18.60
N CYS A 401 -7.20 7.58 19.07
CA CYS A 401 -6.52 6.29 19.03
C CYS A 401 -6.52 5.57 20.37
N GLN A 402 -6.91 6.25 21.46
CA GLN A 402 -6.90 5.68 22.80
C GLN A 402 -7.96 4.58 22.96
N GLY A 403 -7.62 3.58 23.77
CA GLY A 403 -8.53 2.48 24.12
C GLY A 403 -8.59 1.34 23.10
N TYR A 404 -8.01 1.48 21.92
CA TYR A 404 -7.90 0.36 20.98
C TYR A 404 -6.97 -0.73 21.51
N ARG A 405 -7.26 -1.97 21.12
CA ARG A 405 -6.44 -3.17 21.33
C ARG A 405 -6.20 -3.86 20.00
N ARG A 406 -5.23 -4.74 19.97
CA ARG A 406 -4.83 -5.46 18.74
C ARG A 406 -5.86 -6.48 18.23
N GLY A 407 -6.99 -6.66 18.94
CA GLY A 407 -8.01 -7.65 18.65
C GLY A 407 -7.78 -8.96 19.43
N PRO A 408 -8.77 -9.88 19.42
CA PRO A 408 -8.75 -11.09 20.24
C PRO A 408 -7.56 -12.01 19.93
N ARG A 409 -6.91 -12.53 20.98
CA ARG A 409 -5.88 -13.57 20.87
C ARG A 409 -6.18 -14.68 21.87
N PRO A 410 -6.08 -15.98 21.49
CA PRO A 410 -6.23 -17.08 22.44
C PRO A 410 -5.16 -16.98 23.52
N ASP A 411 -5.60 -17.05 24.78
CA ASP A 411 -4.75 -16.86 25.95
C ASP A 411 -4.68 -18.13 26.82
N ALA A 412 -5.83 -18.63 27.27
CA ALA A 412 -5.91 -19.82 28.09
C ALA A 412 -7.09 -20.71 27.67
N ILE A 413 -6.85 -22.02 27.70
CA ILE A 413 -7.86 -23.05 27.49
C ILE A 413 -7.93 -23.88 28.78
N THR A 414 -9.11 -23.95 29.41
CA THR A 414 -9.33 -24.67 30.66
C THR A 414 -10.65 -25.42 30.62
N THR A 415 -10.84 -26.39 31.48
CA THR A 415 -12.13 -27.06 31.69
C THR A 415 -12.82 -26.49 32.93
N VAL A 416 -14.12 -26.31 32.85
CA VAL A 416 -14.96 -25.77 33.94
C VAL A 416 -16.25 -26.58 34.12
N GLY A 417 -16.80 -26.62 35.33
CA GLY A 417 -18.04 -27.34 35.63
C GLY A 417 -17.91 -28.85 35.65
N GLU A 418 -18.99 -29.54 35.92
CA GLU A 418 -19.09 -30.99 35.94
C GLU A 418 -20.43 -31.44 35.35
N GLY A 419 -20.53 -32.70 34.90
CA GLY A 419 -21.76 -33.27 34.37
C GLY A 419 -22.37 -32.42 33.26
N PRO A 420 -23.64 -32.02 33.35
CA PRO A 420 -24.31 -31.22 32.30
C PRO A 420 -23.76 -29.80 32.12
N THR A 421 -23.00 -29.28 33.12
CA THR A 421 -22.40 -27.95 33.07
C THR A 421 -20.96 -27.96 32.61
N PHE A 422 -20.41 -29.14 32.28
CA PHE A 422 -19.03 -29.26 31.80
C PHE A 422 -18.82 -28.51 30.49
N ALA A 423 -17.82 -27.66 30.47
CA ALA A 423 -17.45 -26.88 29.29
C ALA A 423 -15.94 -26.71 29.16
N VAL A 424 -15.46 -26.55 27.96
CA VAL A 424 -14.12 -26.01 27.68
C VAL A 424 -14.27 -24.49 27.62
N ARG A 425 -13.53 -23.78 28.48
CA ARG A 425 -13.48 -22.33 28.55
C ARG A 425 -12.26 -21.84 27.78
N VAL A 426 -12.50 -20.98 26.80
CA VAL A 426 -11.47 -20.35 25.99
C VAL A 426 -11.41 -18.87 26.31
N LYS A 427 -10.33 -18.45 26.97
CA LYS A 427 -10.06 -17.05 27.29
C LYS A 427 -9.27 -16.40 26.17
N PHE A 428 -9.61 -15.14 25.89
CA PHE A 428 -8.89 -14.30 24.93
C PHE A 428 -8.35 -13.05 25.64
N ASN A 429 -7.16 -12.63 25.27
CA ASN A 429 -6.62 -11.32 25.62
C ASN A 429 -6.83 -10.32 24.46
N SER A 430 -6.46 -9.05 24.67
CA SER A 430 -6.52 -7.96 23.66
C SER A 430 -7.90 -7.73 23.03
N VAL A 431 -8.97 -8.16 23.68
CA VAL A 431 -10.37 -7.97 23.23
C VAL A 431 -10.76 -6.51 23.38
N ASN A 432 -11.31 -5.91 22.37
CA ASN A 432 -11.93 -4.59 22.42
C ASN A 432 -13.36 -4.73 23.00
N ASP A 433 -13.54 -4.26 24.25
CA ASP A 433 -14.77 -4.37 25.03
C ASP A 433 -15.16 -5.84 25.30
N LYS A 434 -15.84 -6.49 24.38
CA LYS A 434 -16.38 -7.85 24.54
C LYS A 434 -16.33 -8.65 23.24
N LEU A 435 -16.38 -9.96 23.37
CA LEU A 435 -16.60 -10.87 22.23
C LEU A 435 -18.08 -10.85 21.82
N ARG A 436 -18.30 -11.02 20.52
CA ARG A 436 -19.63 -11.13 19.92
C ARG A 436 -19.59 -12.06 18.71
N ALA A 437 -20.76 -12.55 18.32
CA ALA A 437 -20.98 -13.29 17.09
C ALA A 437 -22.36 -12.94 16.55
N ASP A 438 -22.51 -12.96 15.24
CA ASP A 438 -23.83 -12.95 14.62
C ASP A 438 -24.40 -14.37 14.65
N GLY A 439 -25.50 -14.56 15.34
CA GLY A 439 -26.14 -15.85 15.59
C GLY A 439 -25.32 -16.76 16.51
N ARG A 440 -25.33 -18.08 16.21
CA ARG A 440 -24.61 -19.09 16.99
C ARG A 440 -23.10 -18.94 16.80
N ILE A 441 -22.35 -18.89 17.91
CA ILE A 441 -20.88 -18.94 17.85
C ILE A 441 -20.46 -20.24 17.15
N SER A 442 -19.67 -20.12 16.09
CA SER A 442 -19.21 -21.18 15.22
C SER A 442 -17.70 -21.11 15.02
N GLY A 443 -17.09 -22.20 14.51
CA GLY A 443 -15.66 -22.27 14.17
C GLY A 443 -14.84 -23.13 15.12
N PHE A 444 -15.33 -23.48 16.30
CA PHE A 444 -14.62 -24.35 17.24
C PHE A 444 -14.78 -25.82 16.89
N THR A 445 -13.67 -26.54 16.86
CA THR A 445 -13.60 -27.98 16.63
C THR A 445 -12.70 -28.64 17.67
N ILE A 446 -13.17 -29.73 18.26
CA ILE A 446 -12.35 -30.60 19.11
C ILE A 446 -11.79 -31.71 18.26
N LEU A 447 -10.49 -31.94 18.37
CA LEU A 447 -9.75 -33.00 17.71
C LEU A 447 -9.34 -34.06 18.74
N ASN A 448 -9.27 -35.31 18.33
CA ASN A 448 -8.66 -36.39 19.12
C ASN A 448 -7.12 -36.38 18.97
N LYS A 449 -6.44 -37.32 19.64
CA LYS A 449 -4.96 -37.48 19.58
C LYS A 449 -4.41 -37.69 18.17
N ASP A 450 -5.24 -38.19 17.25
CA ASP A 450 -4.88 -38.44 15.86
C ASP A 450 -5.19 -37.25 14.94
N SER A 451 -5.49 -36.07 15.54
CA SER A 451 -5.90 -34.83 14.85
C SER A 451 -7.17 -34.97 14.00
N LEU A 452 -8.03 -35.93 14.32
CA LEU A 452 -9.31 -36.11 13.67
C LEU A 452 -10.42 -35.36 14.43
N PRO A 453 -11.35 -34.70 13.74
CA PRO A 453 -12.42 -33.96 14.38
C PRO A 453 -13.42 -34.90 15.07
N VAL A 454 -13.83 -34.53 16.25
CA VAL A 454 -14.91 -35.18 17.01
C VAL A 454 -16.07 -34.20 17.20
N MET A 455 -17.29 -34.67 16.96
CA MET A 455 -18.52 -33.86 17.08
C MET A 455 -18.92 -33.73 18.57
N ALA A 456 -18.19 -32.92 19.33
CA ALA A 456 -18.38 -32.81 20.77
C ALA A 456 -19.07 -31.51 21.22
N VAL A 457 -18.83 -30.37 20.53
CA VAL A 457 -19.38 -29.07 20.94
C VAL A 457 -20.84 -28.92 20.49
N TYR A 458 -21.79 -28.98 21.44
CA TYR A 458 -23.20 -28.79 21.12
C TYR A 458 -23.70 -27.35 21.33
N LYS A 459 -23.01 -26.56 22.16
CA LYS A 459 -23.37 -25.16 22.45
C LYS A 459 -22.10 -24.35 22.72
N ALA A 460 -22.03 -23.16 22.16
CA ALA A 460 -20.98 -22.16 22.47
C ALA A 460 -21.64 -20.82 22.80
N ILE A 461 -21.20 -20.18 23.88
CA ILE A 461 -21.68 -18.87 24.31
C ILE A 461 -20.50 -18.03 24.82
N VAL A 462 -20.62 -16.70 24.79
CA VAL A 462 -19.73 -15.82 25.54
C VAL A 462 -19.96 -16.10 27.03
N ASP A 463 -18.87 -16.20 27.80
CA ASP A 463 -18.96 -16.45 29.26
C ASP A 463 -19.69 -15.28 29.93
N PRO A 464 -20.82 -15.52 30.63
CA PRO A 464 -21.55 -14.45 31.31
C PRO A 464 -20.76 -13.72 32.41
N GLN A 465 -19.70 -14.36 32.92
CA GLN A 465 -18.82 -13.79 33.97
C GLN A 465 -17.57 -13.08 33.37
N ASP A 466 -17.28 -13.31 32.10
CA ASP A 466 -16.09 -12.76 31.44
C ASP A 466 -16.34 -12.52 29.95
N PRO A 467 -16.62 -11.28 29.54
CA PRO A 467 -16.95 -10.96 28.15
C PRO A 467 -15.81 -11.22 27.15
N ALA A 468 -14.62 -11.56 27.63
CA ALA A 468 -13.47 -11.93 26.82
C ALA A 468 -13.20 -13.44 26.84
N ALA A 469 -14.18 -14.27 27.21
CA ALA A 469 -14.10 -15.72 27.19
C ALA A 469 -15.32 -16.35 26.52
N VAL A 470 -15.15 -17.58 26.01
CA VAL A 470 -16.22 -18.42 25.44
C VAL A 470 -16.28 -19.73 26.20
N LEU A 471 -17.51 -20.17 26.50
CA LEU A 471 -17.79 -21.50 27.05
C LEU A 471 -18.28 -22.42 25.93
N LEU A 472 -17.53 -23.51 25.72
CA LEU A 472 -17.87 -24.58 24.76
C LEU A 472 -18.43 -25.78 25.54
N TYR A 473 -19.73 -25.98 25.52
CA TYR A 473 -20.38 -27.11 26.17
C TYR A 473 -20.22 -28.37 25.33
N ILE A 474 -19.78 -29.45 25.98
CA ILE A 474 -19.36 -30.68 25.35
C ILE A 474 -20.36 -31.80 25.65
N SER A 475 -20.73 -32.56 24.61
CA SER A 475 -21.51 -33.78 24.77
C SER A 475 -20.59 -34.95 25.11
N GLY A 476 -20.74 -35.52 26.30
CA GLY A 476 -19.91 -36.63 26.77
C GLY A 476 -18.57 -36.21 27.37
N LYS A 477 -17.61 -37.13 27.35
CA LYS A 477 -16.25 -36.90 27.86
C LYS A 477 -15.34 -36.41 26.73
N LEU A 478 -14.40 -35.55 27.06
CA LEU A 478 -13.30 -35.23 26.13
C LEU A 478 -12.53 -36.49 25.76
N PRO A 479 -12.18 -36.71 24.49
CA PRO A 479 -11.31 -37.80 24.10
C PRO A 479 -9.91 -37.68 24.73
N GLU A 480 -9.23 -38.78 24.86
CA GLU A 480 -7.81 -38.78 25.29
C GLU A 480 -6.96 -37.93 24.32
N GLY A 481 -6.12 -37.04 24.84
CA GLY A 481 -5.30 -36.15 24.04
C GLY A 481 -6.10 -35.14 23.24
N ALA A 482 -7.27 -34.73 23.76
CA ALA A 482 -8.12 -33.73 23.12
C ALA A 482 -7.39 -32.42 22.84
N GLN A 483 -7.60 -31.89 21.66
CA GLN A 483 -7.04 -30.61 21.22
C GLN A 483 -8.17 -29.70 20.70
N LEU A 484 -8.05 -28.41 20.94
CA LEU A 484 -8.97 -27.40 20.42
C LEU A 484 -8.38 -26.73 19.19
N MET A 485 -9.21 -26.53 18.20
CA MET A 485 -8.93 -25.70 17.04
C MET A 485 -10.08 -24.74 16.75
N TYR A 486 -9.76 -23.52 16.35
CA TYR A 486 -10.72 -22.57 15.79
C TYR A 486 -10.36 -22.34 14.31
N GLY A 487 -11.35 -22.49 13.41
CA GLY A 487 -11.14 -22.37 11.99
C GLY A 487 -10.60 -23.65 11.32
N TYR A 488 -10.99 -24.83 11.84
CA TYR A 488 -10.64 -26.12 11.22
C TYR A 488 -11.23 -26.22 9.81
N THR A 489 -10.45 -26.67 8.86
CA THR A 489 -10.70 -26.72 7.43
C THR A 489 -10.31 -25.43 6.67
N ARG A 490 -10.50 -25.46 5.36
CA ARG A 490 -10.13 -24.39 4.45
C ARG A 490 -11.22 -23.33 4.29
N ASP A 491 -12.46 -23.72 4.47
CA ASP A 491 -13.65 -22.88 4.37
C ASP A 491 -14.55 -23.06 5.61
N PRO A 492 -14.05 -22.74 6.81
CA PRO A 492 -14.81 -22.86 8.04
C PRO A 492 -15.80 -21.71 8.19
N ILE A 493 -16.90 -21.95 8.88
CA ILE A 493 -17.79 -20.90 9.36
C ILE A 493 -17.22 -20.37 10.67
N CYS A 494 -16.57 -19.24 10.64
CA CYS A 494 -15.99 -18.52 11.79
C CYS A 494 -16.64 -17.16 11.92
N ASN A 495 -17.33 -16.89 13.03
CA ASN A 495 -18.07 -15.63 13.21
C ASN A 495 -17.78 -14.93 14.54
N LEU A 496 -16.78 -15.38 15.29
CA LEU A 496 -16.41 -14.74 16.54
C LEU A 496 -15.49 -13.54 16.30
N GLU A 497 -15.88 -12.40 16.80
CA GLU A 497 -15.13 -11.13 16.73
C GLU A 497 -15.31 -10.33 18.01
N ASP A 498 -14.54 -9.26 18.18
CA ASP A 498 -14.78 -8.32 19.27
C ASP A 498 -15.81 -7.22 18.89
N ALA A 499 -16.11 -6.34 19.83
CA ALA A 499 -17.11 -5.28 19.63
C ALA A 499 -16.76 -4.30 18.50
N LEU A 500 -15.47 -4.18 18.14
CA LEU A 500 -15.02 -3.34 17.03
C LEU A 500 -14.95 -4.10 15.70
N GLY A 501 -15.26 -5.40 15.69
CA GLY A 501 -15.28 -6.23 14.48
C GLY A 501 -13.91 -6.81 14.12
N MET A 502 -12.97 -6.86 15.05
CA MET A 502 -11.73 -7.59 14.87
C MET A 502 -11.97 -9.08 15.09
N ALA A 503 -11.76 -9.88 14.06
CA ALA A 503 -12.01 -11.32 14.09
C ALA A 503 -11.04 -12.05 15.03
N VAL A 504 -11.55 -13.09 15.70
CA VAL A 504 -10.71 -14.10 16.33
C VAL A 504 -9.92 -14.82 15.24
N PRO A 505 -8.56 -14.87 15.32
CA PRO A 505 -7.74 -15.56 14.33
C PRO A 505 -7.97 -17.06 14.37
N VAL A 506 -7.68 -17.72 13.27
CA VAL A 506 -7.52 -19.18 13.25
C VAL A 506 -6.37 -19.56 14.17
N PHE A 507 -6.59 -20.57 15.01
CA PHE A 507 -5.57 -21.07 15.94
C PHE A 507 -5.71 -22.57 16.22
N GLY A 508 -4.64 -23.16 16.59
CA GLY A 508 -4.56 -24.57 17.01
C GLY A 508 -3.95 -25.49 15.95
N PRO A 509 -3.91 -26.80 16.26
CA PRO A 509 -4.49 -27.42 17.46
C PRO A 509 -3.72 -27.07 18.74
N ILE A 510 -4.45 -26.81 19.84
CA ILE A 510 -3.92 -26.54 21.18
C ILE A 510 -4.47 -27.61 22.13
N PRO A 511 -3.64 -28.26 22.97
CA PRO A 511 -4.12 -29.24 23.99
C PRO A 511 -5.16 -28.62 24.94
N ILE A 512 -6.16 -29.43 25.33
CA ILE A 512 -7.18 -29.07 26.31
C ILE A 512 -6.81 -29.64 27.66
#